data_818a5b1347a5dff66ac01259eb9cf6ae
#
_entry.id   818a5b1347a5dff66ac01259eb9cf6ae
#
_cell.length_a   1.000
_cell.length_b   1.000
_cell.length_c   1.000
_cell.angle_alpha   90.00
_cell.angle_beta   90.00
_cell.angle_gamma   90.00
#
_symmetry.space_group_name_H-M   'P 1'
#
loop_
_entity.id
_entity.type
_entity.pdbx_description
1 polymer ?
#
loop_
_entity_poly.entity_id
_entity_poly.type
_entity_poly.pdbx_seq_one_letter_code
_entity_poly.pdbx_strand_id
1 'polypeptide(L)'
;MNYWLVKSEPNVWSIDQQIKAGAIGADWDGVRNYQAANNLKKMKKGDLCFFYHSNIGKEIVGIVEVIKTAFIDPTDKEKRFVAVKVKYKSKLKTPVSLENIKKNKDLKDIALIKQSRLSVMPIDTKYWKIILKMGSI
;
A
#
# COMPACT_ATOMS: atom_id res chain seq x y z
N MET A 1 1.76 -15.94 3.37
CA MET A 1 1.24 -14.57 3.28
C MET A 1 2.37 -13.62 2.92
N ASN A 2 2.13 -12.77 1.96
CA ASN A 2 3.09 -11.73 1.57
C ASN A 2 2.62 -10.37 2.05
N TYR A 3 3.56 -9.47 2.22
CA TYR A 3 3.31 -8.10 2.67
C TYR A 3 3.71 -7.11 1.58
N TRP A 4 2.95 -6.04 1.50
CA TRP A 4 3.10 -5.02 0.46
C TRP A 4 2.93 -3.63 1.07
N LEU A 5 3.30 -2.61 0.30
CA LEU A 5 2.97 -1.23 0.60
C LEU A 5 2.36 -0.63 -0.67
N VAL A 6 1.23 0.05 -0.52
CA VAL A 6 0.54 0.74 -1.62
C VAL A 6 0.42 2.21 -1.28
N LYS A 7 0.68 3.06 -2.25
CA LYS A 7 0.65 4.51 -2.07
C LYS A 7 -0.58 5.13 -2.72
N SER A 8 -1.20 6.06 -2.01
CA SER A 8 -2.30 6.86 -2.54
C SER A 8 -2.18 8.30 -2.06
N GLU A 9 -2.48 9.25 -2.93
CA GLU A 9 -2.57 10.64 -2.52
C GLU A 9 -3.86 10.84 -1.73
N PRO A 10 -3.80 11.45 -0.51
CA PRO A 10 -4.98 11.52 0.36
C PRO A 10 -6.13 12.37 -0.20
N ASN A 11 -5.84 13.29 -1.12
CA ASN A 11 -6.90 14.04 -1.79
C ASN A 11 -7.56 13.27 -2.95
N VAL A 12 -7.01 12.13 -3.33
CA VAL A 12 -7.59 11.22 -4.34
C VAL A 12 -8.29 10.05 -3.66
N TRP A 13 -7.58 9.34 -2.77
CA TRP A 13 -8.12 8.22 -2.02
C TRP A 13 -7.42 8.11 -0.67
N SER A 14 -8.11 8.55 0.40
CA SER A 14 -7.56 8.56 1.76
C SER A 14 -7.91 7.29 2.50
N ILE A 15 -7.21 7.08 3.64
CA ILE A 15 -7.55 5.98 4.55
C ILE A 15 -9.00 6.11 5.06
N ASP A 16 -9.48 7.32 5.27
CA ASP A 16 -10.87 7.53 5.73
C ASP A 16 -11.88 7.11 4.67
N GLN A 17 -11.59 7.36 3.39
CA GLN A 17 -12.42 6.87 2.28
C GLN A 17 -12.38 5.36 2.20
N GLN A 18 -11.22 4.74 2.43
CA GLN A 18 -11.07 3.29 2.45
C GLN A 18 -11.88 2.67 3.60
N ILE A 19 -11.88 3.31 4.77
CA ILE A 19 -12.68 2.87 5.92
C ILE A 19 -14.18 2.90 5.55
N LYS A 20 -14.63 3.96 4.90
CA LYS A 20 -16.02 4.10 4.49
C LYS A 20 -16.44 3.06 3.45
N ALA A 21 -15.53 2.57 2.64
CA ALA A 21 -15.81 1.52 1.68
C ALA A 21 -16.14 0.17 2.35
N GLY A 22 -15.76 0.00 3.61
CA GLY A 22 -16.14 -1.15 4.43
C GLY A 22 -15.65 -2.48 3.90
N ALA A 23 -16.38 -3.53 4.21
CA ALA A 23 -16.01 -4.90 3.85
C ALA A 23 -16.13 -5.19 2.35
N ILE A 24 -16.95 -4.42 1.64
CA ILE A 24 -17.07 -4.54 0.18
C ILE A 24 -15.74 -4.19 -0.48
N GLY A 25 -14.98 -3.27 0.13
CA GLY A 25 -13.67 -2.86 -0.35
C GLY A 25 -13.73 -1.88 -1.51
N ALA A 26 -12.57 -1.62 -2.09
CA ALA A 26 -12.44 -0.71 -3.21
C ALA A 26 -11.38 -1.23 -4.18
N ASP A 27 -11.56 -0.90 -5.46
CA ASP A 27 -10.58 -1.24 -6.47
C ASP A 27 -9.34 -0.36 -6.29
N TRP A 28 -8.17 -0.98 -6.23
CA TRP A 28 -6.89 -0.26 -6.26
C TRP A 28 -6.49 -0.10 -7.71
N ASP A 29 -7.01 0.95 -8.32
CA ASP A 29 -6.89 1.22 -9.75
C ASP A 29 -5.94 2.39 -10.02
N GLY A 30 -5.81 2.75 -11.29
CA GLY A 30 -5.01 3.91 -11.69
C GLY A 30 -3.51 3.69 -11.69
N VAL A 31 -3.03 2.47 -11.42
CA VAL A 31 -1.60 2.15 -11.44
C VAL A 31 -1.14 2.06 -12.90
N ARG A 32 -0.18 2.92 -13.30
CA ARG A 32 0.26 3.03 -14.69
C ARG A 32 1.77 2.82 -14.87
N ASN A 33 2.44 2.30 -13.84
CA ASN A 33 3.84 1.90 -13.88
C ASN A 33 3.93 0.38 -13.99
N TYR A 34 4.72 -0.13 -14.92
CA TYR A 34 4.78 -1.58 -15.17
C TYR A 34 5.33 -2.37 -13.98
N GLN A 35 6.34 -1.84 -13.29
CA GLN A 35 6.88 -2.52 -12.11
C GLN A 35 5.81 -2.62 -11.00
N ALA A 36 5.10 -1.53 -10.76
CA ALA A 36 4.01 -1.51 -9.77
C ALA A 36 2.88 -2.48 -10.19
N ALA A 37 2.50 -2.48 -11.45
CA ALA A 37 1.48 -3.39 -11.97
C ALA A 37 1.92 -4.85 -11.83
N ASN A 38 3.19 -5.16 -12.08
CA ASN A 38 3.71 -6.51 -11.89
C ASN A 38 3.65 -6.93 -10.42
N ASN A 39 3.85 -5.99 -9.50
CA ASN A 39 3.69 -6.26 -8.07
C ASN A 39 2.23 -6.55 -7.72
N LEU A 40 1.27 -5.79 -8.26
CA LEU A 40 -0.16 -6.08 -8.09
C LEU A 40 -0.51 -7.50 -8.56
N LYS A 41 0.05 -7.93 -9.69
CA LYS A 41 -0.20 -9.26 -10.25
C LYS A 41 0.28 -10.39 -9.33
N LYS A 42 1.27 -10.12 -8.48
CA LYS A 42 1.82 -11.11 -7.54
C LYS A 42 1.04 -11.20 -6.24
N MET A 43 0.17 -10.25 -5.95
CA MET A 43 -0.63 -10.25 -4.73
C MET A 43 -1.62 -11.41 -4.72
N LYS A 44 -1.83 -11.97 -3.54
CA LYS A 44 -2.77 -13.06 -3.29
C LYS A 44 -3.84 -12.62 -2.31
N LYS A 45 -5.01 -13.22 -2.42
CA LYS A 45 -6.10 -12.97 -1.48
C LYS A 45 -5.61 -13.26 -0.06
N GLY A 46 -5.86 -12.32 0.85
CA GLY A 46 -5.41 -12.39 2.24
C GLY A 46 -4.09 -11.68 2.50
N ASP A 47 -3.34 -11.30 1.46
CA ASP A 47 -2.12 -10.50 1.65
C ASP A 47 -2.46 -9.15 2.28
N LEU A 48 -1.55 -8.64 3.10
CA LEU A 48 -1.72 -7.37 3.78
C LEU A 48 -0.82 -6.30 3.16
N CYS A 49 -1.36 -5.10 3.06
CA CYS A 49 -0.66 -3.96 2.49
C CYS A 49 -0.67 -2.79 3.45
N PHE A 50 0.49 -2.18 3.71
CA PHE A 50 0.52 -0.87 4.33
C PHE A 50 -0.12 0.15 3.38
N PHE A 51 -0.96 1.00 3.92
CA PHE A 51 -1.60 2.10 3.22
C PHE A 51 -0.79 3.37 3.50
N TYR A 52 -0.15 3.91 2.47
CA TYR A 52 0.75 5.06 2.58
C TYR A 52 0.11 6.28 1.91
N HIS A 53 0.00 7.39 2.64
CA HIS A 53 -0.39 8.66 2.06
C HIS A 53 0.83 9.30 1.41
N SER A 54 0.83 9.39 0.09
CA SER A 54 1.91 10.02 -0.68
C SER A 54 1.62 11.49 -0.91
N ASN A 55 2.65 12.24 -1.30
CA ASN A 55 2.58 13.67 -1.62
C ASN A 55 2.29 14.55 -0.39
N ILE A 56 1.11 14.40 0.22
CA ILE A 56 0.72 15.14 1.42
C ILE A 56 0.77 14.16 2.61
N GLY A 57 1.46 14.53 3.67
CA GLY A 57 1.64 13.71 4.86
C GLY A 57 2.85 12.79 4.79
N LYS A 58 3.01 12.04 3.71
CA LYS A 58 4.11 11.11 3.49
C LYS A 58 4.29 10.16 4.68
N GLU A 59 3.25 9.39 4.97
CA GLU A 59 3.25 8.50 6.12
C GLU A 59 2.38 7.27 5.90
N ILE A 60 2.74 6.17 6.55
CA ILE A 60 1.92 4.97 6.60
C ILE A 60 0.84 5.21 7.65
N VAL A 61 -0.43 5.06 7.25
CA VAL A 61 -1.57 5.40 8.10
C VAL A 61 -2.44 4.21 8.47
N GLY A 62 -2.33 3.10 7.73
CA GLY A 62 -3.18 1.95 8.00
C GLY A 62 -2.75 0.71 7.24
N ILE A 63 -3.60 -0.31 7.32
CA ILE A 63 -3.40 -1.61 6.67
C ILE A 63 -4.68 -1.97 5.93
N VAL A 64 -4.53 -2.45 4.70
CA VAL A 64 -5.62 -3.02 3.91
C VAL A 64 -5.31 -4.47 3.58
N GLU A 65 -6.34 -5.24 3.29
CA GLU A 65 -6.24 -6.65 2.95
C GLU A 65 -6.72 -6.88 1.52
N VAL A 66 -5.97 -7.66 0.75
CA VAL A 66 -6.35 -8.03 -0.62
C VAL A 66 -7.52 -9.02 -0.56
N ILE A 67 -8.65 -8.66 -1.19
CA ILE A 67 -9.84 -9.51 -1.24
C ILE A 67 -10.15 -10.02 -2.64
N LYS A 68 -9.53 -9.43 -3.66
CA LYS A 68 -9.63 -9.91 -5.04
C LYS A 68 -8.29 -9.69 -5.73
N THR A 69 -7.77 -10.75 -6.33
CA THR A 69 -6.50 -10.71 -7.06
C THR A 69 -6.62 -9.96 -8.38
N ALA A 70 -5.50 -9.71 -9.05
CA ALA A 70 -5.41 -8.85 -10.21
C ALA A 70 -6.48 -9.14 -11.28
N PHE A 71 -7.13 -8.09 -11.74
CA PHE A 71 -8.08 -8.08 -12.83
C PHE A 71 -7.80 -6.85 -13.69
N ILE A 72 -8.34 -6.81 -14.91
CA ILE A 72 -8.13 -5.66 -15.79
C ILE A 72 -8.68 -4.41 -15.11
N ASP A 73 -7.83 -3.37 -15.02
CA ASP A 73 -8.19 -2.10 -14.41
C ASP A 73 -9.35 -1.46 -15.21
N PRO A 74 -10.52 -1.26 -14.58
CA PRO A 74 -11.68 -0.70 -15.30
C PRO A 74 -11.46 0.74 -15.76
N THR A 75 -10.45 1.44 -15.24
CA THR A 75 -10.13 2.81 -15.65
C THR A 75 -9.15 2.84 -16.84
N ASP A 76 -8.59 1.68 -17.23
CA ASP A 76 -7.65 1.60 -18.33
C ASP A 76 -8.39 1.13 -19.60
N LYS A 77 -8.65 2.06 -20.48
CA LYS A 77 -9.35 1.77 -21.75
C LYS A 77 -8.57 0.84 -22.67
N GLU A 78 -7.24 0.85 -22.56
CA GLU A 78 -6.36 0.01 -23.38
C GLU A 78 -6.16 -1.39 -22.82
N LYS A 79 -6.67 -1.65 -21.63
CA LYS A 79 -6.63 -2.97 -20.96
C LYS A 79 -5.23 -3.53 -20.77
N ARG A 80 -4.25 -2.65 -20.54
CA ARG A 80 -2.84 -3.03 -20.32
C ARG A 80 -2.47 -3.17 -18.87
N PHE A 81 -3.20 -2.50 -17.96
CA PHE A 81 -2.90 -2.46 -16.54
C PHE A 81 -3.95 -3.19 -15.73
N VAL A 82 -3.58 -3.56 -14.52
CA VAL A 82 -4.45 -4.32 -13.62
C VAL A 82 -4.74 -3.55 -12.34
N ALA A 83 -5.80 -3.96 -11.67
CA ALA A 83 -6.17 -3.52 -10.34
C ALA A 83 -6.32 -4.74 -9.44
N VAL A 84 -6.27 -4.52 -8.14
CA VAL A 84 -6.69 -5.50 -7.13
C VAL A 84 -7.81 -4.86 -6.31
N LYS A 85 -8.57 -5.65 -5.57
CA LYS A 85 -9.56 -5.11 -4.64
C LYS A 85 -9.04 -5.30 -3.22
N VAL A 86 -9.11 -4.24 -2.42
CA VAL A 86 -8.67 -4.26 -1.03
C VAL A 86 -9.77 -3.76 -0.10
N LYS A 87 -9.75 -4.23 1.14
CA LYS A 87 -10.64 -3.74 2.19
C LYS A 87 -9.82 -3.22 3.36
N TYR A 88 -10.40 -2.31 4.12
CA TYR A 88 -9.80 -1.80 5.35
C TYR A 88 -9.59 -2.93 6.34
N LYS A 89 -8.40 -2.98 6.94
CA LYS A 89 -8.06 -3.94 8.00
C LYS A 89 -7.90 -3.25 9.33
N SER A 90 -7.00 -2.27 9.40
CA SER A 90 -6.76 -1.51 10.64
C SER A 90 -6.09 -0.18 10.35
N LYS A 91 -6.20 0.73 11.31
CA LYS A 91 -5.52 2.02 11.27
C LYS A 91 -4.37 1.98 12.27
N LEU A 92 -3.22 2.55 11.92
CA LEU A 92 -2.11 2.65 12.87
C LEU A 92 -2.48 3.64 13.97
N LYS A 93 -2.15 3.32 15.22
CA LYS A 93 -2.33 4.27 16.33
C LYS A 93 -1.49 5.51 16.14
N THR A 94 -0.26 5.31 15.65
CA THR A 94 0.67 6.37 15.35
C THR A 94 1.06 6.23 13.87
N PRO A 95 0.72 7.20 13.01
CA PRO A 95 1.21 7.17 11.62
C PRO A 95 2.73 7.11 11.59
N VAL A 96 3.27 6.32 10.68
CA VAL A 96 4.73 6.16 10.54
C VAL A 96 5.20 6.99 9.36
N SER A 97 5.86 8.10 9.64
CA SER A 97 6.31 9.03 8.61
C SER A 97 7.51 8.51 7.82
N LEU A 98 7.63 8.95 6.57
CA LEU A 98 8.81 8.67 5.76
C LEU A 98 10.08 9.18 6.45
N GLU A 99 9.99 10.33 7.09
CA GLU A 99 11.11 10.92 7.84
C GLU A 99 11.59 9.97 8.94
N ASN A 100 10.67 9.42 9.74
CA ASN A 100 11.03 8.47 10.78
C ASN A 100 11.56 7.16 10.22
N ILE A 101 11.04 6.70 9.09
CA ILE A 101 11.56 5.52 8.40
C ILE A 101 13.00 5.75 7.97
N LYS A 102 13.30 6.92 7.40
CA LYS A 102 14.67 7.27 6.99
C LYS A 102 15.64 7.36 8.16
N LYS A 103 15.18 7.73 9.34
CA LYS A 103 16.00 7.80 10.56
C LYS A 103 16.27 6.45 11.18
N ASN A 104 15.49 5.43 10.83
CA ASN A 104 15.67 4.09 11.38
C ASN A 104 16.70 3.32 10.55
N LYS A 105 17.87 3.08 11.12
CA LYS A 105 18.96 2.41 10.42
C LYS A 105 18.61 0.98 9.96
N ASP A 106 17.67 0.32 10.62
CA ASP A 106 17.24 -1.02 10.25
C ASP A 106 16.33 -1.02 9.03
N LEU A 107 15.85 0.16 8.59
CA LEU A 107 14.98 0.35 7.42
C LEU A 107 15.70 1.04 6.26
N LYS A 108 17.01 1.26 6.34
CA LYS A 108 17.75 2.03 5.33
C LYS A 108 17.64 1.46 3.91
N ASP A 109 17.45 0.16 3.79
CA ASP A 109 17.39 -0.53 2.49
C ASP A 109 15.97 -0.83 2.01
N ILE A 110 14.96 -0.36 2.72
CA ILE A 110 13.56 -0.60 2.35
C ILE A 110 13.24 0.03 0.98
N ALA A 111 12.43 -0.66 0.18
CA ALA A 111 12.07 -0.20 -1.16
C ALA A 111 11.41 1.19 -1.16
N LEU A 112 10.69 1.53 -0.10
CA LEU A 112 10.06 2.85 0.04
C LEU A 112 11.08 3.99 -0.07
N ILE A 113 12.30 3.78 0.45
CA ILE A 113 13.40 4.73 0.35
C ILE A 113 14.14 4.57 -0.99
N LYS A 114 14.50 3.34 -1.35
CA LYS A 114 15.34 3.04 -2.52
C LYS A 114 14.63 3.34 -3.84
N GLN A 115 13.33 3.15 -3.89
CA GLN A 115 12.51 3.36 -5.09
C GLN A 115 11.38 4.33 -4.77
N SER A 116 11.74 5.58 -4.53
CA SER A 116 10.82 6.62 -4.04
C SER A 116 9.61 6.87 -4.94
N ARG A 117 9.70 6.53 -6.23
CA ARG A 117 8.60 6.73 -7.19
C ARG A 117 7.74 5.49 -7.43
N LEU A 118 8.13 4.36 -6.85
CA LEU A 118 7.33 3.14 -6.98
C LEU A 118 6.12 3.21 -6.05
N SER A 119 4.94 2.96 -6.59
CA SER A 119 3.67 3.12 -5.85
C SER A 119 3.14 1.82 -5.25
N VAL A 120 3.67 0.68 -5.67
CA VAL A 120 3.31 -0.64 -5.13
C VAL A 120 4.59 -1.44 -4.99
N MET A 121 4.90 -1.91 -3.79
CA MET A 121 6.16 -2.61 -3.53
C MET A 121 5.97 -3.75 -2.53
N PRO A 122 6.76 -4.81 -2.65
CA PRO A 122 6.80 -5.85 -1.62
C PRO A 122 7.53 -5.33 -0.38
N ILE A 123 7.14 -5.85 0.78
CA ILE A 123 7.77 -5.51 2.07
C ILE A 123 8.21 -6.82 2.72
N ASP A 124 9.50 -6.93 3.02
CA ASP A 124 10.02 -8.09 3.75
C ASP A 124 9.37 -8.17 5.13
N THR A 125 9.16 -9.39 5.60
CA THR A 125 8.53 -9.64 6.90
C THR A 125 9.24 -8.89 8.04
N LYS A 126 10.57 -8.81 8.02
CA LYS A 126 11.31 -8.10 9.07
C LYS A 126 10.97 -6.60 9.08
N TYR A 127 10.86 -5.97 7.91
CA TYR A 127 10.50 -4.55 7.81
C TYR A 127 9.05 -4.33 8.23
N TRP A 128 8.17 -5.25 7.83
CA TRP A 128 6.77 -5.22 8.23
C TRP A 128 6.61 -5.16 9.75
N LYS A 129 7.33 -6.04 10.46
CA LYS A 129 7.29 -6.10 11.93
C LYS A 129 7.83 -4.85 12.58
N ILE A 130 8.94 -4.30 12.05
CA ILE A 130 9.53 -3.07 12.56
C ILE A 130 8.54 -1.90 12.45
N ILE A 131 7.91 -1.76 11.28
CA ILE A 131 6.95 -0.68 11.03
C ILE A 131 5.70 -0.83 11.88
N LEU A 132 5.18 -2.05 12.06
CA LEU A 132 4.05 -2.28 12.97
C LEU A 132 4.36 -1.78 14.37
N LYS A 133 5.55 -2.07 14.86
CA LYS A 133 5.99 -1.64 16.20
C LYS A 133 6.07 -0.11 16.26
N MET A 134 6.61 0.55 15.23
CA MET A 134 6.66 2.01 15.15
C MET A 134 5.25 2.60 15.16
N GLY A 135 4.28 1.94 14.55
CA GLY A 135 2.88 2.35 14.49
C GLY A 135 2.07 1.98 15.73
N SER A 136 2.68 1.37 16.72
CA SER A 136 2.04 0.95 17.99
C SER A 136 0.89 -0.06 17.78
N ILE A 137 1.09 -0.96 16.87
CA ILE A 137 0.15 -2.07 16.63
C ILE A 137 0.75 -3.39 17.07
#